data_114434eb08aae129323de52a1f9dd09a
#
_entry.id   114434eb08aae129323de52a1f9dd09a
#
_cell.length_a   1.000
_cell.length_b   1.000
_cell.length_c   1.000
_cell.angle_alpha   90.00
_cell.angle_beta   90.00
_cell.angle_gamma   90.00
#
_symmetry.space_group_name_H-M   'P 1'
#
loop_
_entity.id
_entity.type
_entity.pdbx_description
1 polymer ?
#
loop_
_entity_poly.entity_id
_entity_poly.type
_entity_poly.pdbx_seq_one_letter_code
_entity_poly.pdbx_strand_id
1 'polypeptide(L)'
;MTTTIKNGTIVTADLTYKADVQIEDGIITAIGPNLSGGTELDATDCYVMPGGIDPHTHLEMPFMGTYSTDDFESGTRAALSGGTTMVVDFALPAPGQSLLEAMQMWDNKSTRANCDYSFHMAITWWGEQVFNEMETVVKDRGINTFKHFLAYKGALMVNDDELYASFQRCAALGATPMVHAENGDVVAELSAKLLAEGNNGPEAHAYSRPPQVEGEATNRAIMIADMAGAPLYVVHTSCEDSHEAIRRARAQGKRVWGEPLIQHLTLDESEYFNKDWDHAARRVMS
;
A
#
# COMPACT_ATOMS: atom_id res chain seq x y z
N MET A 1 -8.45 6.45 -31.59
CA MET A 1 -7.91 7.84 -31.62
C MET A 1 -6.41 7.75 -31.54
N THR A 2 -5.68 8.45 -32.46
CA THR A 2 -4.20 8.42 -32.49
C THR A 2 -3.64 9.65 -31.81
N THR A 3 -2.63 9.48 -30.97
CA THR A 3 -1.84 10.55 -30.35
C THR A 3 -0.36 10.26 -30.58
N THR A 4 0.42 11.26 -30.97
CA THR A 4 1.88 11.11 -31.14
C THR A 4 2.61 12.09 -30.23
N ILE A 5 3.41 11.58 -29.29
CA ILE A 5 4.30 12.37 -28.44
C ILE A 5 5.63 12.53 -29.18
N LYS A 6 6.03 13.78 -29.45
CA LYS A 6 7.14 14.13 -30.31
C LYS A 6 8.35 14.66 -29.52
N ASN A 7 9.54 14.40 -30.01
CA ASN A 7 10.80 15.04 -29.57
C ASN A 7 11.21 14.74 -28.12
N GLY A 8 10.54 13.85 -27.43
CA GLY A 8 10.79 13.57 -26.03
C GLY A 8 12.07 12.79 -25.76
N THR A 9 12.53 12.81 -24.51
CA THR A 9 13.54 11.89 -24.00
C THR A 9 12.82 10.76 -23.29
N ILE A 10 12.79 9.58 -23.90
CA ILE A 10 12.15 8.40 -23.31
C ILE A 10 13.03 7.85 -22.20
N VAL A 11 12.43 7.59 -21.05
CA VAL A 11 13.09 6.97 -19.89
C VAL A 11 12.35 5.68 -19.55
N THR A 12 13.06 4.57 -19.60
CA THR A 12 12.61 3.25 -19.17
C THR A 12 13.46 2.76 -18.00
N ALA A 13 13.19 1.57 -17.49
CA ALA A 13 14.00 0.97 -16.43
C ALA A 13 15.48 0.80 -16.82
N ASP A 14 15.75 0.57 -18.13
CA ASP A 14 17.08 0.20 -18.60
C ASP A 14 17.73 1.25 -19.52
N LEU A 15 16.94 2.11 -20.17
CA LEU A 15 17.42 2.99 -21.24
C LEU A 15 16.88 4.42 -21.10
N THR A 16 17.70 5.37 -21.57
CA THR A 16 17.30 6.77 -21.78
C THR A 16 17.74 7.17 -23.19
N TYR A 17 16.77 7.57 -24.05
CA TYR A 17 17.05 7.89 -25.46
C TYR A 17 16.00 8.85 -26.05
N LYS A 18 16.35 9.53 -27.15
CA LYS A 18 15.42 10.39 -27.89
C LYS A 18 14.58 9.56 -28.86
N ALA A 19 13.27 9.68 -28.79
CA ALA A 19 12.33 9.10 -29.74
C ALA A 19 10.94 9.73 -29.60
N ASP A 20 10.07 9.48 -30.59
CA ASP A 20 8.65 9.76 -30.54
C ASP A 20 7.88 8.51 -30.08
N VAL A 21 6.70 8.68 -29.50
CA VAL A 21 5.79 7.60 -29.09
C VAL A 21 4.46 7.79 -29.78
N GLN A 22 3.99 6.77 -30.49
CA GLN A 22 2.66 6.74 -31.08
C GLN A 22 1.73 5.87 -30.26
N ILE A 23 0.54 6.39 -29.99
CA ILE A 23 -0.50 5.75 -29.17
C ILE A 23 -1.78 5.68 -30.01
N GLU A 24 -2.37 4.50 -30.13
CA GLU A 24 -3.66 4.29 -30.78
C GLU A 24 -4.61 3.58 -29.82
N ASP A 25 -5.76 4.21 -29.59
CA ASP A 25 -6.79 3.68 -28.69
C ASP A 25 -6.27 3.24 -27.31
N GLY A 26 -5.37 4.06 -26.73
CA GLY A 26 -4.77 3.82 -25.42
C GLY A 26 -3.57 2.85 -25.42
N ILE A 27 -3.18 2.31 -26.56
CA ILE A 27 -2.08 1.36 -26.69
C ILE A 27 -0.89 2.01 -27.39
N ILE A 28 0.32 1.85 -26.84
CA ILE A 28 1.56 2.25 -27.53
C ILE A 28 1.78 1.32 -28.72
N THR A 29 1.69 1.86 -29.94
CA THR A 29 1.80 1.10 -31.18
C THR A 29 3.17 1.22 -31.83
N ALA A 30 3.88 2.32 -31.57
CA ALA A 30 5.24 2.50 -32.07
C ALA A 30 6.07 3.41 -31.14
N ILE A 31 7.37 3.13 -31.09
CA ILE A 31 8.39 4.00 -30.49
C ILE A 31 9.53 4.10 -31.49
N GLY A 32 9.90 5.29 -31.94
CA GLY A 32 10.94 5.49 -32.92
C GLY A 32 11.08 6.95 -33.38
N PRO A 33 12.02 7.24 -34.26
CA PRO A 33 12.21 8.59 -34.76
C PRO A 33 11.15 8.96 -35.82
N ASN A 34 10.80 10.24 -35.89
CA ASN A 34 9.96 10.84 -36.93
C ASN A 34 8.58 10.20 -37.09
N LEU A 35 7.97 9.70 -36.01
CA LEU A 35 6.58 9.28 -36.03
C LEU A 35 5.66 10.51 -36.20
N SER A 36 4.52 10.32 -36.84
CA SER A 36 3.53 11.39 -37.05
C SER A 36 2.13 10.83 -37.19
N GLY A 37 1.13 11.64 -36.87
CA GLY A 37 -0.28 11.29 -37.05
C GLY A 37 -1.11 11.55 -35.83
N GLY A 38 -2.39 11.82 -36.05
CA GLY A 38 -3.36 12.14 -34.99
C GLY A 38 -3.06 13.47 -34.28
N THR A 39 -3.32 13.52 -33.00
CA THR A 39 -2.96 14.68 -32.17
C THR A 39 -1.49 14.61 -31.80
N GLU A 40 -0.71 15.63 -32.15
CA GLU A 40 0.71 15.70 -31.83
C GLU A 40 0.92 16.50 -30.54
N LEU A 41 1.68 15.95 -29.60
CA LEU A 41 2.11 16.57 -28.36
C LEU A 41 3.62 16.79 -28.39
N ASP A 42 4.08 18.03 -28.38
CA ASP A 42 5.51 18.35 -28.33
C ASP A 42 6.07 18.15 -26.93
N ALA A 43 6.99 17.21 -26.79
CA ALA A 43 7.72 16.89 -25.56
C ALA A 43 9.20 17.34 -25.65
N THR A 44 9.52 18.36 -26.45
CA THR A 44 10.87 18.94 -26.51
C THR A 44 11.33 19.29 -25.09
N ASP A 45 12.54 18.87 -24.74
CA ASP A 45 13.16 19.05 -23.41
C ASP A 45 12.41 18.40 -22.23
N CYS A 46 11.45 17.53 -22.52
CA CYS A 46 10.73 16.74 -21.51
C CYS A 46 11.22 15.28 -21.48
N TYR A 47 11.11 14.68 -20.29
CA TYR A 47 11.17 13.24 -20.15
C TYR A 47 9.79 12.64 -20.44
N VAL A 48 9.79 11.54 -21.19
CA VAL A 48 8.59 10.71 -21.44
C VAL A 48 8.82 9.37 -20.77
N MET A 49 8.02 9.07 -19.76
CA MET A 49 8.14 7.87 -18.95
C MET A 49 6.76 7.28 -18.65
N PRO A 50 6.67 6.01 -18.26
CA PRO A 50 5.41 5.45 -17.75
C PRO A 50 4.87 6.29 -16.59
N GLY A 51 3.54 6.40 -16.49
CA GLY A 51 2.91 7.03 -15.34
C GLY A 51 3.24 6.29 -14.05
N GLY A 52 3.28 7.00 -12.94
CA GLY A 52 3.51 6.42 -11.62
C GLY A 52 2.38 5.45 -11.23
N ILE A 53 2.74 4.43 -10.46
CA ILE A 53 1.79 3.53 -9.79
C ILE A 53 1.95 3.77 -8.29
N ASP A 54 0.87 4.18 -7.62
CA ASP A 54 0.82 4.22 -6.16
C ASP A 54 0.22 2.91 -5.64
N PRO A 55 1.03 2.02 -5.07
CA PRO A 55 0.56 0.72 -4.61
C PRO A 55 -0.07 0.75 -3.22
N HIS A 56 -0.25 1.94 -2.60
CA HIS A 56 -0.71 2.03 -1.22
C HIS A 56 -1.58 3.25 -0.98
N THR A 57 -2.88 3.12 -1.27
CA THR A 57 -3.85 4.19 -1.01
C THR A 57 -4.99 3.70 -0.13
N HIS A 58 -5.61 4.65 0.59
CA HIS A 58 -6.78 4.41 1.44
C HIS A 58 -7.85 5.47 1.15
N LEU A 59 -8.46 5.37 -0.04
CA LEU A 59 -9.48 6.31 -0.50
C LEU A 59 -10.85 5.92 0.06
N GLU A 60 -11.57 6.89 0.63
CA GLU A 60 -12.90 6.68 1.19
C GLU A 60 -12.98 5.50 2.18
N MET A 61 -11.85 5.27 2.88
CA MET A 61 -11.71 4.15 3.81
C MET A 61 -12.41 4.48 5.15
N PRO A 62 -13.35 3.65 5.62
CA PRO A 62 -13.88 3.78 6.97
C PRO A 62 -12.83 3.33 8.01
N PHE A 63 -12.52 4.20 8.96
CA PHE A 63 -11.56 3.88 10.01
C PHE A 63 -11.85 4.65 11.30
N MET A 64 -11.89 3.96 12.43
CA MET A 64 -12.07 4.56 13.78
C MET A 64 -13.27 5.52 13.90
N GLY A 65 -14.39 5.23 13.22
CA GLY A 65 -15.62 6.04 13.27
C GLY A 65 -15.63 7.26 12.33
N THR A 66 -14.65 7.38 11.48
CA THR A 66 -14.57 8.40 10.43
C THR A 66 -14.21 7.77 9.07
N TYR A 67 -13.96 8.60 8.06
CA TYR A 67 -13.50 8.18 6.75
C TYR A 67 -12.24 8.94 6.38
N SER A 68 -11.37 8.35 5.54
CA SER A 68 -10.29 9.10 4.92
C SER A 68 -10.86 10.27 4.11
N THR A 69 -10.14 11.40 4.11
CA THR A 69 -10.62 12.67 3.55
C THR A 69 -10.87 12.60 2.05
N ASP A 70 -9.97 11.93 1.32
CA ASP A 70 -10.10 11.77 -0.12
C ASP A 70 -10.98 10.57 -0.46
N ASP A 71 -11.91 10.80 -1.40
CA ASP A 71 -12.63 9.76 -2.09
C ASP A 71 -11.93 9.35 -3.40
N PHE A 72 -12.49 8.38 -4.13
CA PHE A 72 -11.90 7.93 -5.39
C PHE A 72 -11.86 9.03 -6.45
N GLU A 73 -12.78 10.00 -6.44
CA GLU A 73 -12.74 11.11 -7.39
C GLU A 73 -11.62 12.09 -7.05
N SER A 74 -11.58 12.62 -5.82
CA SER A 74 -10.60 13.62 -5.39
C SER A 74 -9.20 13.07 -5.33
N GLY A 75 -9.01 11.88 -4.75
CA GLY A 75 -7.70 11.24 -4.60
C GLY A 75 -7.07 10.86 -5.93
N THR A 76 -7.83 10.28 -6.87
CA THR A 76 -7.28 9.92 -8.19
C THR A 76 -7.03 11.15 -9.08
N ARG A 77 -7.78 12.25 -8.91
CA ARG A 77 -7.45 13.53 -9.55
C ARG A 77 -6.15 14.11 -9.02
N ALA A 78 -5.93 14.03 -7.70
CA ALA A 78 -4.66 14.45 -7.10
C ALA A 78 -3.50 13.58 -7.60
N ALA A 79 -3.68 12.26 -7.67
CA ALA A 79 -2.70 11.31 -8.22
C ALA A 79 -2.30 11.69 -9.65
N LEU A 80 -3.26 11.89 -10.55
CA LEU A 80 -3.00 12.31 -11.95
C LEU A 80 -2.26 13.65 -12.02
N SER A 81 -2.58 14.60 -11.12
CA SER A 81 -1.90 15.90 -11.08
C SER A 81 -0.41 15.77 -10.72
N GLY A 82 -0.04 14.71 -10.00
CA GLY A 82 1.35 14.34 -9.66
C GLY A 82 2.01 13.40 -10.66
N GLY A 83 1.31 12.96 -11.71
CA GLY A 83 1.83 12.00 -12.69
C GLY A 83 1.64 10.53 -12.32
N THR A 84 0.88 10.25 -11.26
CA THR A 84 0.46 8.88 -10.91
C THR A 84 -0.79 8.52 -11.72
N THR A 85 -0.71 7.48 -12.52
CA THR A 85 -1.76 7.07 -13.46
C THR A 85 -2.51 5.81 -13.04
N MET A 86 -2.06 5.18 -11.97
CA MET A 86 -2.71 4.02 -11.36
C MET A 86 -2.56 4.06 -9.83
N VAL A 87 -3.62 3.71 -9.14
CA VAL A 87 -3.60 3.52 -7.67
C VAL A 87 -4.02 2.09 -7.32
N VAL A 88 -3.48 1.55 -6.23
CA VAL A 88 -3.91 0.27 -5.68
C VAL A 88 -4.40 0.51 -4.25
N ASP A 89 -5.70 0.40 -4.06
CA ASP A 89 -6.37 0.65 -2.78
C ASP A 89 -6.59 -0.65 -2.00
N PHE A 90 -7.01 -0.56 -0.75
CA PHE A 90 -7.25 -1.72 0.11
C PHE A 90 -8.74 -1.94 0.36
N ALA A 91 -9.31 -3.00 -0.22
CA ALA A 91 -10.64 -3.45 0.15
C ALA A 91 -10.62 -4.03 1.57
N LEU A 92 -11.29 -3.37 2.50
CA LEU A 92 -11.21 -3.61 3.92
C LEU A 92 -12.56 -4.19 4.45
N PRO A 93 -12.68 -5.50 4.65
CA PRO A 93 -13.85 -6.09 5.29
C PRO A 93 -13.87 -5.76 6.79
N ALA A 94 -15.05 -5.59 7.35
CA ALA A 94 -15.22 -5.62 8.81
C ALA A 94 -14.99 -7.05 9.34
N PRO A 95 -14.60 -7.24 10.62
CA PRO A 95 -14.54 -8.58 11.22
C PRO A 95 -15.87 -9.33 11.05
N GLY A 96 -15.80 -10.55 10.51
CA GLY A 96 -16.97 -11.38 10.18
C GLY A 96 -17.67 -11.06 8.84
N GLN A 97 -17.24 -10.05 8.12
CA GLN A 97 -17.77 -9.72 6.80
C GLN A 97 -17.12 -10.58 5.71
N SER A 98 -17.88 -10.91 4.66
CA SER A 98 -17.37 -11.56 3.45
C SER A 98 -16.33 -10.69 2.72
N LEU A 99 -15.26 -11.32 2.21
CA LEU A 99 -14.29 -10.64 1.34
C LEU A 99 -14.96 -10.15 0.05
N LEU A 100 -15.88 -10.93 -0.49
CA LEU A 100 -16.58 -10.61 -1.74
C LEU A 100 -17.56 -9.44 -1.57
N GLU A 101 -18.22 -9.34 -0.41
CA GLU A 101 -19.05 -8.18 -0.06
C GLU A 101 -18.19 -6.91 0.07
N ALA A 102 -17.05 -7.00 0.75
CA ALA A 102 -16.12 -5.88 0.84
C ALA A 102 -15.62 -5.46 -0.55
N MET A 103 -15.25 -6.41 -1.42
CA MET A 103 -14.87 -6.13 -2.81
C MET A 103 -15.96 -5.36 -3.55
N GLN A 104 -17.22 -5.79 -3.44
CA GLN A 104 -18.33 -5.11 -4.10
C GLN A 104 -18.51 -3.66 -3.60
N MET A 105 -18.23 -3.42 -2.30
CA MET A 105 -18.26 -2.05 -1.76
C MET A 105 -17.18 -1.18 -2.41
N TRP A 106 -15.95 -1.70 -2.55
CA TRP A 106 -14.84 -0.97 -3.19
C TRP A 106 -15.07 -0.79 -4.70
N ASP A 107 -15.62 -1.78 -5.40
CA ASP A 107 -16.04 -1.63 -6.80
C ASP A 107 -17.03 -0.46 -6.96
N ASN A 108 -18.00 -0.35 -6.07
CA ASN A 108 -18.98 0.74 -6.14
C ASN A 108 -18.35 2.12 -5.90
N LYS A 109 -17.41 2.23 -4.95
CA LYS A 109 -16.69 3.47 -4.66
C LYS A 109 -15.80 3.89 -5.82
N SER A 110 -15.05 2.94 -6.40
CA SER A 110 -14.06 3.17 -7.46
C SER A 110 -14.66 3.55 -8.82
N THR A 111 -15.98 3.45 -8.99
CA THR A 111 -16.66 3.91 -10.23
C THR A 111 -16.42 5.38 -10.56
N ARG A 112 -15.98 6.18 -9.58
CA ARG A 112 -15.67 7.61 -9.73
C ARG A 112 -14.18 7.90 -9.95
N ALA A 113 -13.34 6.87 -10.05
CA ALA A 113 -11.91 7.03 -10.27
C ALA A 113 -11.63 7.68 -11.63
N ASN A 114 -10.63 8.58 -11.66
CA ASN A 114 -10.18 9.28 -12.87
C ASN A 114 -8.92 8.65 -13.49
N CYS A 115 -8.25 7.75 -12.77
CA CYS A 115 -7.11 6.96 -13.27
C CYS A 115 -7.39 5.47 -13.16
N ASP A 116 -6.49 4.65 -13.66
CA ASP A 116 -6.56 3.20 -13.46
C ASP A 116 -6.46 2.85 -11.98
N TYR A 117 -7.09 1.75 -11.58
CA TYR A 117 -7.05 1.29 -10.21
C TYR A 117 -7.07 -0.25 -10.12
N SER A 118 -6.60 -0.73 -8.99
CA SER A 118 -6.74 -2.11 -8.55
C SER A 118 -6.88 -2.14 -7.02
N PHE A 119 -6.96 -3.35 -6.45
CA PHE A 119 -7.13 -3.53 -5.02
C PHE A 119 -6.16 -4.55 -4.45
N HIS A 120 -5.79 -4.34 -3.19
CA HIS A 120 -5.36 -5.38 -2.26
C HIS A 120 -6.56 -5.82 -1.43
N MET A 121 -6.66 -7.09 -1.07
CA MET A 121 -7.70 -7.57 -0.16
C MET A 121 -7.17 -7.63 1.27
N ALA A 122 -7.83 -6.95 2.21
CA ALA A 122 -7.46 -7.07 3.61
C ALA A 122 -8.06 -8.33 4.25
N ILE A 123 -7.32 -8.90 5.20
CA ILE A 123 -7.74 -10.00 6.07
C ILE A 123 -7.77 -9.45 7.49
N THR A 124 -8.97 -9.26 8.03
CA THR A 124 -9.23 -8.67 9.36
C THR A 124 -9.79 -9.68 10.34
N TRP A 125 -10.04 -10.89 9.90
CA TRP A 125 -10.50 -12.05 10.64
C TRP A 125 -10.20 -13.31 9.86
N TRP A 126 -10.29 -14.48 10.50
CA TRP A 126 -10.00 -15.75 9.87
C TRP A 126 -11.10 -16.77 10.13
N GLY A 127 -11.42 -17.59 9.13
CA GLY A 127 -12.38 -18.67 9.19
C GLY A 127 -12.53 -19.38 7.84
N GLU A 128 -13.36 -20.42 7.80
CA GLU A 128 -13.59 -21.24 6.60
C GLU A 128 -14.10 -20.38 5.41
N GLN A 129 -14.93 -19.40 5.69
CA GLN A 129 -15.43 -18.49 4.65
C GLN A 129 -14.28 -17.70 4.01
N VAL A 130 -13.41 -17.06 4.81
CA VAL A 130 -12.26 -16.31 4.31
C VAL A 130 -11.33 -17.21 3.51
N PHE A 131 -11.03 -18.41 4.03
CA PHE A 131 -10.20 -19.39 3.36
C PHE A 131 -10.73 -19.73 1.95
N ASN A 132 -12.03 -19.92 1.80
CA ASN A 132 -12.65 -20.26 0.52
C ASN A 132 -12.72 -19.03 -0.41
N GLU A 133 -13.11 -17.88 0.11
CA GLU A 133 -13.26 -16.65 -0.69
C GLU A 133 -11.93 -16.10 -1.21
N MET A 134 -10.79 -16.35 -0.52
CA MET A 134 -9.47 -16.00 -1.05
C MET A 134 -9.19 -16.60 -2.42
N GLU A 135 -9.68 -17.83 -2.68
CA GLU A 135 -9.53 -18.45 -4.00
C GLU A 135 -10.32 -17.70 -5.08
N THR A 136 -11.54 -17.31 -4.79
CA THR A 136 -12.39 -16.51 -5.69
C THR A 136 -11.77 -15.15 -5.96
N VAL A 137 -11.23 -14.49 -4.91
CA VAL A 137 -10.53 -13.21 -5.04
C VAL A 137 -9.33 -13.32 -5.98
N VAL A 138 -8.56 -14.39 -5.89
CA VAL A 138 -7.40 -14.62 -6.78
C VAL A 138 -7.86 -14.99 -8.19
N LYS A 139 -8.74 -15.98 -8.35
CA LYS A 139 -9.04 -16.57 -9.65
C LYS A 139 -9.99 -15.74 -10.48
N ASP A 140 -11.02 -15.17 -9.86
CA ASP A 140 -12.10 -14.49 -10.58
C ASP A 140 -11.89 -12.97 -10.62
N ARG A 141 -11.17 -12.41 -9.62
CA ARG A 141 -10.92 -10.97 -9.54
C ARG A 141 -9.48 -10.57 -9.90
N GLY A 142 -8.58 -11.55 -10.06
CA GLY A 142 -7.17 -11.32 -10.40
C GLY A 142 -6.36 -10.62 -9.29
N ILE A 143 -6.89 -10.55 -8.06
CA ILE A 143 -6.21 -9.93 -6.92
C ILE A 143 -5.43 -11.00 -6.19
N ASN A 144 -4.11 -10.87 -6.17
CA ASN A 144 -3.19 -11.85 -5.62
C ASN A 144 -2.36 -11.31 -4.43
N THR A 145 -2.84 -10.28 -3.77
CA THR A 145 -2.21 -9.67 -2.60
C THR A 145 -3.19 -9.55 -1.46
N PHE A 146 -2.79 -10.01 -0.26
CA PHE A 146 -3.64 -10.05 0.92
C PHE A 146 -2.98 -9.32 2.08
N LYS A 147 -3.61 -8.24 2.57
CA LYS A 147 -3.10 -7.37 3.64
C LYS A 147 -3.59 -7.81 5.01
N HIS A 148 -2.65 -8.06 5.91
CA HIS A 148 -2.89 -8.40 7.31
C HIS A 148 -2.44 -7.28 8.23
N PHE A 149 -3.05 -7.17 9.40
CA PHE A 149 -2.70 -6.19 10.41
C PHE A 149 -2.22 -6.91 11.67
N LEU A 150 -1.02 -6.60 12.14
CA LEU A 150 -0.48 -7.10 13.41
C LEU A 150 -0.75 -6.12 14.55
N ALA A 151 -1.42 -5.01 14.25
CA ALA A 151 -1.86 -3.96 15.19
C ALA A 151 -3.38 -3.72 15.06
N TYR A 152 -3.88 -2.69 15.75
CA TYR A 152 -5.31 -2.35 15.88
C TYR A 152 -6.11 -3.44 16.60
N LYS A 153 -5.63 -3.81 17.78
CA LYS A 153 -6.24 -4.84 18.65
C LYS A 153 -7.72 -4.60 18.86
N GLY A 154 -8.52 -5.64 18.62
CA GLY A 154 -9.99 -5.58 18.73
C GLY A 154 -10.71 -4.93 17.53
N ALA A 155 -9.97 -4.53 16.47
CA ALA A 155 -10.53 -3.96 15.25
C ALA A 155 -10.08 -4.72 13.99
N LEU A 156 -8.81 -4.63 13.62
CA LEU A 156 -8.28 -5.21 12.37
C LEU A 156 -7.23 -6.29 12.61
N MET A 157 -6.68 -6.37 13.85
CA MET A 157 -5.57 -7.26 14.17
C MET A 157 -5.96 -8.73 14.03
N VAL A 158 -5.14 -9.49 13.33
CA VAL A 158 -5.19 -10.96 13.29
C VAL A 158 -4.12 -11.55 14.20
N ASN A 159 -4.42 -12.71 14.81
CA ASN A 159 -3.48 -13.42 15.68
C ASN A 159 -2.46 -14.23 14.88
N ASP A 160 -1.38 -14.67 15.51
CA ASP A 160 -0.30 -15.39 14.84
C ASP A 160 -0.72 -16.73 14.23
N ASP A 161 -1.68 -17.43 14.82
CA ASP A 161 -2.26 -18.66 14.27
C ASP A 161 -3.10 -18.40 13.01
N GLU A 162 -3.91 -17.33 13.02
CA GLU A 162 -4.68 -16.86 11.88
C GLU A 162 -3.76 -16.38 10.76
N LEU A 163 -2.71 -15.63 11.12
CA LEU A 163 -1.69 -15.14 10.21
C LEU A 163 -0.97 -16.30 9.51
N TYR A 164 -0.55 -17.31 10.27
CA TYR A 164 0.11 -18.50 9.74
C TYR A 164 -0.79 -19.27 8.77
N ALA A 165 -2.06 -19.51 9.15
CA ALA A 165 -3.03 -20.19 8.32
C ALA A 165 -3.30 -19.43 7.00
N SER A 166 -3.46 -18.12 7.09
CA SER A 166 -3.65 -17.26 5.92
C SER A 166 -2.43 -17.23 5.01
N PHE A 167 -1.22 -17.19 5.56
CA PHE A 167 0.02 -17.24 4.77
C PHE A 167 0.20 -18.57 4.05
N GLN A 168 -0.16 -19.69 4.67
CA GLN A 168 -0.20 -20.98 3.99
C GLN A 168 -1.21 -20.97 2.82
N ARG A 169 -2.38 -20.35 3.02
CA ARG A 169 -3.36 -20.20 1.94
C ARG A 169 -2.84 -19.33 0.80
N CYS A 170 -2.18 -18.21 1.12
CA CYS A 170 -1.51 -17.37 0.12
C CYS A 170 -0.47 -18.17 -0.68
N ALA A 171 0.39 -18.94 -0.01
CA ALA A 171 1.39 -19.78 -0.68
C ALA A 171 0.73 -20.80 -1.64
N ALA A 172 -0.35 -21.45 -1.22
CA ALA A 172 -1.09 -22.40 -2.05
C ALA A 172 -1.75 -21.76 -3.27
N LEU A 173 -2.16 -20.49 -3.17
CA LEU A 173 -2.80 -19.73 -4.25
C LEU A 173 -1.79 -18.99 -5.15
N GLY A 174 -0.49 -18.99 -4.83
CA GLY A 174 0.51 -18.19 -5.52
C GLY A 174 0.36 -16.69 -5.24
N ALA A 175 -0.30 -16.33 -4.13
CA ALA A 175 -0.54 -14.97 -3.70
C ALA A 175 0.57 -14.46 -2.76
N THR A 176 0.66 -13.15 -2.60
CA THR A 176 1.62 -12.48 -1.72
C THR A 176 0.91 -11.89 -0.50
N PRO A 177 1.17 -12.41 0.71
CA PRO A 177 0.72 -11.74 1.92
C PRO A 177 1.49 -10.44 2.16
N MET A 178 0.77 -9.44 2.65
CA MET A 178 1.28 -8.14 3.06
C MET A 178 0.97 -7.92 4.53
N VAL A 179 1.82 -7.20 5.25
CA VAL A 179 1.62 -6.94 6.68
C VAL A 179 1.81 -5.47 7.04
N HIS A 180 0.86 -4.93 7.81
CA HIS A 180 1.09 -3.81 8.70
C HIS A 180 1.76 -4.38 9.95
N ALA A 181 3.03 -4.09 10.13
CA ALA A 181 3.89 -4.79 11.08
C ALA A 181 4.17 -3.91 12.31
N GLU A 182 3.23 -3.82 13.22
CA GLU A 182 3.46 -3.29 14.58
C GLU A 182 2.99 -4.32 15.62
N ASN A 183 3.66 -4.41 16.76
CA ASN A 183 3.21 -5.26 17.88
C ASN A 183 1.98 -4.62 18.53
N GLY A 184 0.80 -5.05 18.10
CA GLY A 184 -0.48 -4.47 18.50
C GLY A 184 -0.80 -4.58 19.98
N ASP A 185 -0.33 -5.62 20.68
CA ASP A 185 -0.50 -5.76 22.11
C ASP A 185 0.31 -4.71 22.86
N VAL A 186 1.57 -4.49 22.50
CA VAL A 186 2.45 -3.49 23.10
C VAL A 186 1.97 -2.07 22.77
N VAL A 187 1.58 -1.80 21.53
CA VAL A 187 1.02 -0.50 21.12
C VAL A 187 -0.25 -0.17 21.92
N ALA A 188 -1.15 -1.15 22.12
CA ALA A 188 -2.36 -0.95 22.89
C ALA A 188 -2.06 -0.61 24.35
N GLU A 189 -1.11 -1.30 24.98
CA GLU A 189 -0.69 -1.06 26.36
C GLU A 189 -0.04 0.32 26.53
N LEU A 190 0.90 0.68 25.64
CA LEU A 190 1.56 1.98 25.65
C LEU A 190 0.57 3.13 25.44
N SER A 191 -0.37 2.97 24.51
CA SER A 191 -1.42 3.96 24.25
C SER A 191 -2.33 4.14 25.47
N ALA A 192 -2.76 3.03 26.11
CA ALA A 192 -3.60 3.09 27.31
C ALA A 192 -2.88 3.79 28.48
N LYS A 193 -1.58 3.51 28.67
CA LYS A 193 -0.77 4.16 29.69
C LYS A 193 -0.65 5.66 29.43
N LEU A 194 -0.30 6.09 28.22
CA LEU A 194 -0.17 7.50 27.87
C LEU A 194 -1.49 8.26 28.10
N LEU A 195 -2.61 7.69 27.69
CA LEU A 195 -3.93 8.27 27.91
C LEU A 195 -4.26 8.40 29.41
N ALA A 196 -3.94 7.40 30.21
CA ALA A 196 -4.14 7.44 31.67
C ALA A 196 -3.29 8.53 32.35
N GLU A 197 -2.13 8.85 31.81
CA GLU A 197 -1.24 9.92 32.26
C GLU A 197 -1.64 11.30 31.72
N GLY A 198 -2.67 11.39 30.88
CA GLY A 198 -3.13 12.63 30.25
C GLY A 198 -2.31 13.06 29.04
N ASN A 199 -1.43 12.19 28.55
CA ASN A 199 -0.61 12.42 27.35
C ASN A 199 -1.42 12.02 26.11
N ASN A 200 -2.10 12.98 25.50
CA ASN A 200 -3.00 12.76 24.35
C ASN A 200 -2.73 13.70 23.16
N GLY A 201 -1.58 14.36 23.15
CA GLY A 201 -1.12 15.17 22.04
C GLY A 201 -0.57 14.31 20.89
N PRO A 202 -0.25 14.94 19.75
CA PRO A 202 0.34 14.24 18.59
C PRO A 202 1.61 13.46 18.90
N GLU A 203 2.43 13.94 19.84
CA GLU A 203 3.66 13.29 20.31
C GLU A 203 3.40 11.93 20.98
N ALA A 204 2.19 11.72 21.54
CA ALA A 204 1.81 10.44 22.11
C ALA A 204 1.76 9.33 21.05
N HIS A 205 1.57 9.68 19.79
CA HIS A 205 1.64 8.72 18.68
C HIS A 205 3.06 8.11 18.60
N ALA A 206 4.11 8.93 18.57
CA ALA A 206 5.49 8.45 18.54
C ALA A 206 5.84 7.63 19.80
N TYR A 207 5.44 8.11 21.00
CA TYR A 207 5.72 7.41 22.25
C TYR A 207 5.00 6.06 22.37
N SER A 208 3.83 5.90 21.77
CA SER A 208 3.10 4.62 21.77
C SER A 208 3.61 3.63 20.71
N ARG A 209 4.39 4.11 19.75
CA ARG A 209 4.92 3.33 18.61
C ARG A 209 6.43 3.48 18.46
N PRO A 210 7.22 3.09 19.49
CA PRO A 210 8.67 3.12 19.35
C PRO A 210 9.13 2.14 18.26
N PRO A 211 10.28 2.35 17.61
CA PRO A 211 10.79 1.51 16.49
C PRO A 211 10.79 0.01 16.77
N GLN A 212 10.96 -0.38 18.05
CA GLN A 212 10.98 -1.79 18.47
C GLN A 212 9.66 -2.52 18.19
N VAL A 213 8.51 -1.85 18.24
CA VAL A 213 7.22 -2.51 17.98
C VAL A 213 7.06 -2.87 16.51
N GLU A 214 7.62 -2.05 15.61
CA GLU A 214 7.63 -2.34 14.17
C GLU A 214 8.70 -3.40 13.85
N GLY A 215 9.91 -3.25 14.38
CA GLY A 215 11.01 -4.19 14.14
C GLY A 215 10.72 -5.61 14.64
N GLU A 216 10.12 -5.76 15.82
CA GLU A 216 9.69 -7.06 16.36
C GLU A 216 8.64 -7.69 15.45
N ALA A 217 7.57 -6.96 15.14
CA ALA A 217 6.47 -7.47 14.34
C ALA A 217 6.92 -7.83 12.92
N THR A 218 7.80 -7.03 12.32
CA THR A 218 8.40 -7.33 11.01
C THR A 218 9.19 -8.64 11.07
N ASN A 219 10.06 -8.81 12.07
CA ASN A 219 10.83 -10.03 12.20
C ASN A 219 9.93 -11.26 12.45
N ARG A 220 8.90 -11.13 13.29
CA ARG A 220 7.92 -12.18 13.58
C ARG A 220 7.16 -12.58 12.31
N ALA A 221 6.65 -11.62 11.55
CA ALA A 221 5.97 -11.88 10.28
C ALA A 221 6.87 -12.59 9.26
N ILE A 222 8.13 -12.20 9.16
CA ILE A 222 9.14 -12.86 8.31
C ILE A 222 9.31 -14.34 8.69
N MET A 223 9.41 -14.64 9.99
CA MET A 223 9.55 -16.02 10.46
C MET A 223 8.31 -16.86 10.20
N ILE A 224 7.11 -16.27 10.38
CA ILE A 224 5.85 -16.94 10.09
C ILE A 224 5.71 -17.20 8.58
N ALA A 225 6.04 -16.24 7.73
CA ALA A 225 5.98 -16.38 6.28
C ALA A 225 6.95 -17.48 5.77
N ASP A 226 8.15 -17.53 6.33
CA ASP A 226 9.15 -18.55 6.01
C ASP A 226 8.64 -19.97 6.35
N MET A 227 8.07 -20.15 7.55
CA MET A 227 7.45 -21.40 7.96
C MET A 227 6.26 -21.79 7.09
N ALA A 228 5.48 -20.81 6.62
CA ALA A 228 4.34 -21.03 5.72
C ALA A 228 4.74 -21.26 4.25
N GLY A 229 6.01 -21.05 3.90
CA GLY A 229 6.50 -21.13 2.51
C GLY A 229 6.01 -19.98 1.62
N ALA A 230 5.51 -18.88 2.20
CA ALA A 230 4.99 -17.74 1.50
C ALA A 230 6.07 -16.67 1.26
N PRO A 231 5.98 -15.86 0.17
CA PRO A 231 6.68 -14.58 0.12
C PRO A 231 6.09 -13.63 1.17
N LEU A 232 6.73 -12.50 1.43
CA LEU A 232 6.18 -11.48 2.33
C LEU A 232 6.46 -10.08 1.80
N TYR A 233 5.45 -9.20 1.90
CA TYR A 233 5.58 -7.79 1.62
C TYR A 233 5.25 -6.98 2.89
N VAL A 234 6.26 -6.29 3.44
CA VAL A 234 6.09 -5.42 4.61
C VAL A 234 5.79 -4.02 4.09
N VAL A 235 4.57 -3.54 4.29
CA VAL A 235 4.12 -2.23 3.81
C VAL A 235 4.64 -1.12 4.73
N HIS A 236 4.73 0.10 4.21
CA HIS A 236 5.05 1.34 4.95
C HIS A 236 6.15 1.17 6.04
N THR A 237 7.21 0.42 5.69
CA THR A 237 8.39 0.24 6.56
C THR A 237 8.99 1.60 6.92
N SER A 238 9.01 1.97 8.20
CA SER A 238 9.31 3.33 8.63
C SER A 238 10.54 3.44 9.53
N CYS A 239 11.10 2.34 10.03
CA CYS A 239 12.21 2.36 10.97
C CYS A 239 13.37 1.45 10.59
N GLU A 240 14.55 1.72 11.18
CA GLU A 240 15.77 0.96 10.92
C GLU A 240 15.66 -0.50 11.37
N ASP A 241 14.99 -0.77 12.49
CA ASP A 241 14.84 -2.14 13.03
C ASP A 241 14.10 -3.05 12.04
N SER A 242 13.04 -2.54 11.41
CA SER A 242 12.29 -3.26 10.36
C SER A 242 13.12 -3.44 9.10
N HIS A 243 13.78 -2.38 8.64
CA HIS A 243 14.66 -2.43 7.48
C HIS A 243 15.78 -3.47 7.66
N GLU A 244 16.41 -3.52 8.85
CA GLU A 244 17.46 -4.48 9.15
C GLU A 244 16.92 -5.93 9.20
N ALA A 245 15.70 -6.15 9.72
CA ALA A 245 15.06 -7.47 9.69
C ALA A 245 14.83 -7.94 8.24
N ILE A 246 14.32 -7.07 7.37
CA ILE A 246 14.13 -7.35 5.94
C ILE A 246 15.48 -7.62 5.25
N ARG A 247 16.48 -6.77 5.48
CA ARG A 247 17.83 -6.92 4.91
C ARG A 247 18.45 -8.28 5.25
N ARG A 248 18.36 -8.69 6.51
CA ARG A 248 18.87 -10.01 6.97
C ARG A 248 18.13 -11.16 6.30
N ALA A 249 16.81 -11.07 6.22
CA ALA A 249 15.98 -12.10 5.57
C ALA A 249 16.34 -12.26 4.08
N ARG A 250 16.49 -11.15 3.37
CA ARG A 250 16.89 -11.16 1.95
C ARG A 250 18.31 -11.72 1.76
N ALA A 251 19.25 -11.40 2.64
CA ALA A 251 20.60 -11.96 2.61
C ALA A 251 20.61 -13.49 2.82
N GLN A 252 19.60 -14.04 3.47
CA GLN A 252 19.37 -15.48 3.63
C GLN A 252 18.60 -16.14 2.46
N GLY A 253 18.29 -15.37 1.40
CA GLY A 253 17.56 -15.87 0.24
C GLY A 253 16.03 -15.92 0.43
N LYS A 254 15.48 -15.36 1.50
CA LYS A 254 14.03 -15.31 1.72
C LYS A 254 13.37 -14.28 0.78
N ARG A 255 12.18 -14.58 0.34
CA ARG A 255 11.40 -13.71 -0.56
C ARG A 255 10.62 -12.65 0.24
N VAL A 256 11.34 -11.61 0.69
CA VAL A 256 10.78 -10.53 1.50
C VAL A 256 11.06 -9.19 0.84
N TRP A 257 10.07 -8.33 0.81
CA TRP A 257 10.15 -6.93 0.34
C TRP A 257 9.63 -5.99 1.41
N GLY A 258 10.13 -4.76 1.41
CA GLY A 258 9.66 -3.66 2.23
C GLY A 258 9.34 -2.46 1.36
N GLU A 259 8.35 -1.68 1.76
CA GLU A 259 7.88 -0.49 1.07
C GLU A 259 7.94 0.70 2.02
N PRO A 260 8.80 1.70 1.81
CA PRO A 260 8.65 2.99 2.47
C PRO A 260 7.59 3.82 1.73
N LEU A 261 6.87 4.65 2.46
CA LEU A 261 6.04 5.69 1.85
C LEU A 261 6.87 6.96 1.61
N ILE A 262 6.40 7.84 0.73
CA ILE A 262 7.15 9.05 0.37
C ILE A 262 7.42 9.96 1.58
N GLN A 263 6.50 10.03 2.53
CA GLN A 263 6.68 10.79 3.76
C GLN A 263 7.79 10.21 4.65
N HIS A 264 8.02 8.91 4.67
CA HIS A 264 9.12 8.29 5.42
C HIS A 264 10.51 8.63 4.84
N LEU A 265 10.55 9.06 3.57
CA LEU A 265 11.79 9.50 2.91
C LEU A 265 12.05 11.00 3.08
N THR A 266 11.07 11.78 3.52
CA THR A 266 11.12 13.25 3.54
C THR A 266 10.84 13.88 4.90
N LEU A 267 10.18 13.15 5.80
CA LEU A 267 9.80 13.56 7.15
C LEU A 267 10.30 12.55 8.16
N ASP A 268 10.41 12.96 9.41
CA ASP A 268 10.73 12.10 10.54
C ASP A 268 9.86 12.41 11.77
N GLU A 269 10.07 11.68 12.87
CA GLU A 269 9.24 11.80 14.08
C GLU A 269 9.28 13.19 14.73
N SER A 270 10.27 14.04 14.40
CA SER A 270 10.35 15.40 14.94
C SER A 270 9.14 16.26 14.59
N GLU A 271 8.42 15.89 13.54
CA GLU A 271 7.18 16.53 13.13
C GLU A 271 6.08 16.46 14.22
N TYR A 272 6.04 15.38 15.00
CA TYR A 272 5.07 15.20 16.09
C TYR A 272 5.34 16.11 17.30
N PHE A 273 6.57 16.61 17.43
CA PHE A 273 6.99 17.48 18.53
C PHE A 273 6.91 18.97 18.18
N ASN A 274 6.27 19.32 17.06
CA ASN A 274 6.08 20.72 16.69
C ASN A 274 5.21 21.44 17.73
N LYS A 275 5.59 22.68 18.06
CA LYS A 275 4.85 23.53 19.02
C LYS A 275 3.46 23.95 18.52
N ASP A 276 3.31 24.03 17.20
CA ASP A 276 2.00 24.20 16.56
C ASP A 276 1.29 22.82 16.57
N TRP A 277 0.30 22.70 17.45
CA TRP A 277 -0.46 21.47 17.62
C TRP A 277 -1.15 21.02 16.33
N ASP A 278 -1.73 21.96 15.56
CA ASP A 278 -2.40 21.68 14.29
C ASP A 278 -1.41 21.14 13.24
N HIS A 279 -0.20 21.69 13.22
CA HIS A 279 0.87 21.19 12.37
C HIS A 279 1.20 19.75 12.74
N ALA A 280 1.50 19.47 14.00
CA ALA A 280 1.86 18.14 14.49
C ALA A 280 0.73 17.13 14.27
N ALA A 281 -0.52 17.50 14.59
CA ALA A 281 -1.68 16.64 14.44
C ALA A 281 -1.91 16.19 12.98
N ARG A 282 -1.63 17.08 12.01
CA ARG A 282 -1.73 16.74 10.57
C ARG A 282 -0.65 15.80 10.08
N ARG A 283 0.37 15.52 10.87
CA ARG A 283 1.44 14.57 10.56
C ARG A 283 1.20 13.19 11.17
N VAL A 284 0.24 13.08 12.08
CA VAL A 284 -0.12 11.79 12.68
C VAL A 284 -0.69 10.88 11.60
N MET A 285 -0.03 9.77 11.40
CA MET A 285 -0.46 8.70 10.49
C MET A 285 -0.32 7.37 11.21
N SER A 286 -1.36 6.57 11.16
CA SER A 286 -1.38 5.24 11.80
C SER A 286 -0.75 4.19 10.92
#